data_66e852e406238adb95ca00594b54fea4
#
_entry.id   66e852e406238adb95ca00594b54fea4
#
_cell.length_a   1.000
_cell.length_b   1.000
_cell.length_c   1.000
_cell.angle_alpha   90.00
_cell.angle_beta   90.00
_cell.angle_gamma   90.00
#
_symmetry.space_group_name_H-M   'P 1'
#
loop_
_entity.id
_entity.type
_entity.pdbx_description
1 polymer ?
#
loop_
_entity_poly.entity_id
_entity_poly.type
_entity_poly.pdbx_seq_one_letter_code
_entity_poly.pdbx_strand_id
1 'polypeptide(L)'
;MSKEKEPPISLEDIDDEIPEKIPTKFINNRVIVFNPLFASYLYVKQKFFGAPLGINKPRLEYFSKPSELSLIEALYLLEKEKITIIDAKSDKYLSPTEFHEIGKKIHHKFEEKYIIYQDLRKKGYIPRPGLKFGADFVVYKKGPGLEHSAFIAHVLPHDAKITAIDMVRAGRLATSVRKKFVIANPLTMSYYFFEWFKP
;
A
#
# COMPACT_ATOMS: atom_id res chain seq x y z
N MET A 1 -16.28 36.80 -4.87
CA MET A 1 -15.23 36.27 -5.77
C MET A 1 -15.44 34.77 -5.85
N SER A 2 -16.14 34.33 -6.91
CA SER A 2 -16.31 32.91 -7.22
C SER A 2 -14.94 32.36 -7.65
N LYS A 3 -14.44 31.36 -6.92
CA LYS A 3 -13.28 30.58 -7.37
C LYS A 3 -13.74 29.81 -8.61
N GLU A 4 -13.26 30.21 -9.77
CA GLU A 4 -13.34 29.40 -10.96
C GLU A 4 -12.74 28.04 -10.63
N LYS A 5 -13.55 27.00 -10.68
CA LYS A 5 -13.08 25.63 -10.64
C LYS A 5 -12.40 25.38 -11.99
N GLU A 6 -11.09 25.22 -11.97
CA GLU A 6 -10.37 24.68 -13.11
C GLU A 6 -11.10 23.40 -13.58
N PRO A 7 -11.29 23.21 -14.89
CA PRO A 7 -11.91 22.00 -15.40
C PRO A 7 -11.13 20.76 -14.91
N PRO A 8 -11.83 19.68 -14.61
CA PRO A 8 -11.15 18.46 -14.19
C PRO A 8 -10.21 18.01 -15.33
N ILE A 9 -8.92 17.88 -15.02
CA ILE A 9 -7.93 17.35 -15.96
C ILE A 9 -8.37 15.93 -16.31
N SER A 10 -8.59 15.65 -17.60
CA SER A 10 -8.89 14.31 -18.07
C SER A 10 -7.68 13.41 -17.84
N LEU A 11 -7.89 12.25 -17.21
CA LEU A 11 -6.82 11.28 -17.00
C LEU A 11 -6.34 10.62 -18.31
N GLU A 12 -7.03 10.85 -19.43
CA GLU A 12 -6.67 10.35 -20.76
C GLU A 12 -5.55 11.17 -21.38
N ASP A 13 -5.45 12.47 -21.02
CA ASP A 13 -4.45 13.40 -21.56
C ASP A 13 -3.12 13.42 -20.77
N ILE A 14 -3.03 12.64 -19.68
CA ILE A 14 -1.95 12.75 -18.70
C ILE A 14 -0.75 11.86 -19.03
N ASP A 15 -0.93 10.80 -19.80
CA ASP A 15 0.12 9.79 -20.00
C ASP A 15 1.41 10.39 -20.61
N ASP A 16 1.30 11.43 -21.44
CA ASP A 16 2.44 12.13 -22.06
C ASP A 16 3.21 13.05 -21.08
N GLU A 17 2.58 13.45 -19.98
CA GLU A 17 3.21 14.31 -18.96
C GLU A 17 3.91 13.53 -17.83
N ILE A 18 3.76 12.20 -17.81
CA ILE A 18 4.32 11.38 -16.76
C ILE A 18 5.77 11.00 -17.10
N PRO A 19 6.74 11.34 -16.24
CA PRO A 19 8.12 10.94 -16.47
C PRO A 19 8.26 9.41 -16.32
N GLU A 20 9.26 8.84 -17.02
CA GLU A 20 9.57 7.41 -16.93
C GLU A 20 9.71 6.93 -15.48
N LYS A 21 10.34 7.75 -14.63
CA LYS A 21 10.46 7.53 -13.17
C LYS A 21 9.92 8.74 -12.42
N ILE A 22 8.88 8.54 -11.66
CA ILE A 22 8.23 9.62 -10.89
C ILE A 22 9.12 10.02 -9.69
N PRO A 23 9.49 11.31 -9.58
CA PRO A 23 10.30 11.78 -8.46
C PRO A 23 9.52 11.78 -7.15
N THR A 24 10.11 11.22 -6.09
CA THR A 24 9.56 11.22 -4.74
C THR A 24 10.61 11.66 -3.74
N LYS A 25 10.18 12.09 -2.54
CA LYS A 25 11.09 12.46 -1.45
C LYS A 25 10.83 11.63 -0.21
N PHE A 26 11.92 11.15 0.39
CA PHE A 26 11.90 10.52 1.70
C PHE A 26 12.15 11.56 2.77
N ILE A 27 11.14 11.84 3.60
CA ILE A 27 11.14 12.89 4.62
C ILE A 27 10.55 12.31 5.92
N ASN A 28 11.30 12.36 7.02
CA ASN A 28 10.82 11.94 8.34
C ASN A 28 10.12 10.56 8.31
N ASN A 29 10.78 9.57 7.73
CA ASN A 29 10.31 8.19 7.58
C ASN A 29 9.04 8.04 6.69
N ARG A 30 8.75 9.00 5.84
CA ARG A 30 7.61 8.99 4.90
C ARG A 30 8.11 9.23 3.48
N VAL A 31 7.48 8.58 2.52
CA VAL A 31 7.75 8.81 1.08
C VAL A 31 6.60 9.62 0.49
N ILE A 32 6.91 10.80 -0.01
CA ILE A 32 5.91 11.74 -0.53
C ILE A 32 6.08 11.94 -2.03
N VAL A 33 4.98 11.79 -2.74
CA VAL A 33 4.80 12.21 -4.14
C VAL A 33 4.19 13.60 -4.10
N PHE A 34 5.02 14.64 -4.30
CA PHE A 34 4.57 16.04 -4.14
C PHE A 34 3.69 16.51 -5.28
N ASN A 35 4.00 16.14 -6.51
CA ASN A 35 3.20 16.54 -7.65
C ASN A 35 1.85 15.80 -7.66
N PRO A 36 0.71 16.52 -7.58
CA PRO A 36 -0.62 15.90 -7.55
C PRO A 36 -0.96 15.08 -8.80
N LEU A 37 -0.41 15.47 -9.95
CA LEU A 37 -0.60 14.74 -11.19
C LEU A 37 0.02 13.34 -11.11
N PHE A 38 1.28 13.27 -10.69
CA PHE A 38 1.99 12.00 -10.50
C PHE A 38 1.37 11.14 -9.40
N ALA A 39 0.90 11.79 -8.33
CA ALA A 39 0.20 11.12 -7.24
C ALA A 39 -1.13 10.51 -7.73
N SER A 40 -1.92 11.25 -8.52
CA SER A 40 -3.15 10.77 -9.14
C SER A 40 -2.89 9.62 -10.12
N TYR A 41 -1.86 9.74 -10.94
CA TYR A 41 -1.46 8.69 -11.87
C TYR A 41 -1.12 7.37 -11.15
N LEU A 42 -0.30 7.42 -10.12
CA LEU A 42 0.05 6.22 -9.32
C LEU A 42 -1.18 5.60 -8.66
N TYR A 43 -2.13 6.41 -8.24
CA TYR A 43 -3.36 5.91 -7.62
C TYR A 43 -4.34 5.34 -8.64
N VAL A 44 -4.65 6.08 -9.70
CA VAL A 44 -5.72 5.74 -10.65
C VAL A 44 -5.24 4.78 -11.74
N LYS A 45 -4.10 5.06 -12.37
CA LYS A 45 -3.58 4.28 -13.51
C LYS A 45 -2.68 3.12 -13.09
N GLN A 46 -1.95 3.23 -11.96
CA GLN A 46 -0.97 2.24 -11.51
C GLN A 46 -1.47 1.33 -10.38
N LYS A 47 -2.78 1.03 -10.34
CA LYS A 47 -3.40 0.11 -9.37
C LYS A 47 -3.28 0.56 -7.90
N PHE A 48 -3.69 1.79 -7.61
CA PHE A 48 -3.92 2.31 -6.26
C PHE A 48 -2.69 2.44 -5.37
N PHE A 49 -1.55 2.89 -5.90
CA PHE A 49 -0.41 3.24 -5.06
C PHE A 49 -0.60 4.60 -4.37
N GLY A 50 -0.21 4.67 -3.11
CA GLY A 50 -0.24 5.88 -2.30
C GLY A 50 -1.60 6.21 -1.70
N ALA A 51 -1.59 7.13 -0.75
CA ALA A 51 -2.78 7.67 -0.11
C ALA A 51 -2.74 9.20 -0.24
N PRO A 52 -3.71 9.84 -0.94
CA PRO A 52 -3.74 11.29 -1.07
C PRO A 52 -3.91 11.94 0.30
N LEU A 53 -3.09 12.96 0.58
CA LEU A 53 -3.09 13.63 1.88
C LEU A 53 -4.37 14.42 2.09
N GLY A 54 -5.06 14.15 3.19
CA GLY A 54 -6.32 14.82 3.55
C GLY A 54 -7.56 14.32 2.81
N ILE A 55 -7.47 13.27 1.99
CA ILE A 55 -8.60 12.65 1.29
C ILE A 55 -8.83 11.24 1.82
N ASN A 56 -9.88 11.05 2.63
CA ASN A 56 -10.16 9.76 3.28
C ASN A 56 -10.67 8.65 2.33
N LYS A 57 -11.37 9.02 1.28
CA LYS A 57 -11.94 8.10 0.28
C LYS A 57 -11.74 8.69 -1.11
N PRO A 58 -10.52 8.61 -1.65
CA PRO A 58 -10.23 9.15 -2.97
C PRO A 58 -11.07 8.40 -4.03
N ARG A 59 -11.64 9.16 -4.96
CA ARG A 59 -12.29 8.61 -6.14
C ARG A 59 -11.25 8.27 -7.21
N LEU A 60 -11.68 7.56 -8.25
CA LEU A 60 -10.85 7.25 -9.41
C LEU A 60 -10.85 8.44 -10.40
N GLU A 61 -10.42 9.58 -9.90
CA GLU A 61 -10.32 10.81 -10.65
C GLU A 61 -9.06 11.57 -10.21
N TYR A 62 -8.67 12.57 -10.96
CA TYR A 62 -7.59 13.46 -10.57
C TYR A 62 -7.90 14.13 -9.21
N PHE A 63 -6.89 14.24 -8.37
CA PHE A 63 -6.95 14.97 -7.12
C PHE A 63 -5.76 15.93 -6.98
N SER A 64 -6.03 17.15 -6.53
CA SER A 64 -5.04 18.24 -6.39
C SER A 64 -4.24 18.17 -5.08
N LYS A 65 -3.83 16.97 -4.67
CA LYS A 65 -3.12 16.77 -3.40
C LYS A 65 -1.91 15.85 -3.58
N PRO A 66 -0.81 16.09 -2.86
CA PRO A 66 0.27 15.13 -2.71
C PRO A 66 -0.22 13.80 -2.15
N SER A 67 0.51 12.73 -2.42
CA SER A 67 0.24 11.41 -1.84
C SER A 67 1.41 10.90 -1.04
N GLU A 68 1.10 10.16 0.02
CA GLU A 68 2.06 9.37 0.76
C GLU A 68 2.04 7.92 0.28
N LEU A 69 3.21 7.40 -0.08
CA LEU A 69 3.43 5.98 -0.29
C LEU A 69 3.83 5.34 1.05
N SER A 70 3.27 4.19 1.39
CA SER A 70 3.86 3.36 2.43
C SER A 70 5.28 2.94 2.03
N LEU A 71 6.18 2.68 2.99
CA LEU A 71 7.55 2.26 2.67
C LEU A 71 7.58 0.98 1.82
N ILE A 72 6.62 0.08 2.02
CA ILE A 72 6.47 -1.16 1.24
C ILE A 72 6.08 -0.84 -0.21
N GLU A 73 5.11 0.05 -0.43
CA GLU A 73 4.73 0.49 -1.77
C GLU A 73 5.88 1.21 -2.48
N ALA A 74 6.60 2.07 -1.73
CA ALA A 74 7.71 2.82 -2.27
C ALA A 74 8.87 1.90 -2.69
N LEU A 75 9.25 0.92 -1.86
CA LEU A 75 10.26 -0.06 -2.23
C LEU A 75 9.86 -0.86 -3.48
N TYR A 76 8.61 -1.32 -3.53
CA TYR A 76 8.10 -2.06 -4.69
C TYR A 76 8.16 -1.24 -5.99
N LEU A 77 7.76 0.02 -5.95
CA LEU A 77 7.83 0.92 -7.11
C LEU A 77 9.26 1.29 -7.49
N LEU A 78 10.15 1.44 -6.51
CA LEU A 78 11.57 1.72 -6.72
C LEU A 78 12.27 0.54 -7.42
N GLU A 79 12.03 -0.69 -6.97
CA GLU A 79 12.55 -1.91 -7.63
C GLU A 79 11.98 -2.12 -9.04
N LYS A 80 10.74 -1.66 -9.29
CA LYS A 80 10.12 -1.67 -10.62
C LYS A 80 10.51 -0.47 -11.49
N GLU A 81 11.45 0.35 -11.01
CA GLU A 81 11.95 1.55 -11.69
C GLU A 81 10.83 2.56 -12.09
N LYS A 82 9.71 2.55 -11.35
CA LYS A 82 8.59 3.47 -11.57
C LYS A 82 8.75 4.80 -10.84
N ILE A 83 9.58 4.83 -9.80
CA ILE A 83 9.86 6.04 -9.02
C ILE A 83 11.36 6.18 -8.79
N THR A 84 11.78 7.40 -8.45
CA THR A 84 13.04 7.69 -7.78
C THR A 84 12.76 8.21 -6.38
N ILE A 85 13.62 7.90 -5.41
CA ILE A 85 13.51 8.40 -4.04
C ILE A 85 14.73 9.24 -3.71
N ILE A 86 14.52 10.51 -3.36
CA ILE A 86 15.56 11.41 -2.86
C ILE A 86 15.41 11.54 -1.35
N ASP A 87 16.45 11.25 -0.60
CA ASP A 87 16.47 11.53 0.83
C ASP A 87 16.59 13.04 1.07
N ALA A 88 15.58 13.63 1.70
CA ALA A 88 15.52 15.06 1.91
C ALA A 88 16.59 15.63 2.87
N LYS A 89 17.27 14.76 3.65
CA LYS A 89 18.35 15.18 4.55
C LYS A 89 19.69 15.26 3.84
N SER A 90 19.99 14.29 3.00
CA SER A 90 21.29 14.18 2.32
C SER A 90 21.24 14.67 0.87
N ASP A 91 20.07 14.93 0.34
CA ASP A 91 19.77 15.26 -1.07
C ASP A 91 20.32 14.23 -2.07
N LYS A 92 20.42 12.95 -1.64
CA LYS A 92 20.93 11.84 -2.46
C LYS A 92 19.79 10.94 -2.89
N TYR A 93 19.95 10.36 -4.07
CA TYR A 93 19.08 9.27 -4.51
C TYR A 93 19.37 8.02 -3.67
N LEU A 94 18.31 7.35 -3.25
CA LEU A 94 18.37 6.09 -2.55
C LEU A 94 18.23 4.94 -3.54
N SER A 95 19.15 4.00 -3.49
CA SER A 95 19.03 2.72 -4.20
C SER A 95 17.98 1.82 -3.53
N PRO A 96 17.44 0.81 -4.25
CA PRO A 96 16.53 -0.18 -3.65
C PRO A 96 17.12 -0.85 -2.40
N THR A 97 18.39 -1.21 -2.42
CA THR A 97 19.06 -1.86 -1.29
C THR A 97 19.17 -0.94 -0.07
N GLU A 98 19.57 0.32 -0.27
CA GLU A 98 19.64 1.31 0.82
C GLU A 98 18.24 1.58 1.40
N PHE A 99 17.25 1.74 0.54
CA PHE A 99 15.88 2.01 0.99
C PHE A 99 15.27 0.80 1.72
N HIS A 100 15.58 -0.43 1.29
CA HIS A 100 15.20 -1.66 1.98
C HIS A 100 15.76 -1.72 3.40
N GLU A 101 17.06 -1.44 3.58
CA GLU A 101 17.68 -1.40 4.92
C GLU A 101 17.07 -0.30 5.82
N ILE A 102 16.71 0.85 5.24
CA ILE A 102 15.95 1.89 5.94
C ILE A 102 14.59 1.35 6.40
N GLY A 103 13.86 0.68 5.52
CA GLY A 103 12.56 0.08 5.82
C GLY A 103 12.61 -0.91 6.97
N LYS A 104 13.61 -1.78 7.01
CA LYS A 104 13.85 -2.77 8.09
C LYS A 104 14.10 -2.10 9.44
N LYS A 105 14.79 -0.96 9.45
CA LYS A 105 15.04 -0.20 10.70
C LYS A 105 13.79 0.51 11.22
N ILE A 106 12.88 0.93 10.35
CA ILE A 106 11.68 1.70 10.71
C ILE A 106 10.52 0.78 11.08
N HIS A 107 10.31 -0.30 10.33
CA HIS A 107 9.15 -1.16 10.50
C HIS A 107 9.52 -2.56 10.97
N HIS A 108 8.91 -2.96 12.07
CA HIS A 108 8.96 -4.36 12.52
C HIS A 108 8.34 -5.28 11.46
N LYS A 109 9.02 -6.38 11.15
CA LYS A 109 8.64 -7.36 10.11
C LYS A 109 8.55 -6.76 8.70
N PHE A 110 9.41 -5.80 8.38
CA PHE A 110 9.39 -5.15 7.07
C PHE A 110 9.64 -6.16 5.95
N GLU A 111 10.63 -7.02 6.11
CA GLU A 111 11.02 -8.06 5.16
C GLU A 111 9.85 -9.01 4.86
N GLU A 112 9.28 -9.59 5.90
CA GLU A 112 8.18 -10.56 5.79
C GLU A 112 6.94 -9.94 5.13
N LYS A 113 6.62 -8.70 5.52
CA LYS A 113 5.53 -7.95 4.89
C LYS A 113 5.82 -7.63 3.44
N TYR A 114 7.05 -7.30 3.12
CA TYR A 114 7.45 -6.99 1.75
C TYR A 114 7.34 -8.23 0.84
N ILE A 115 7.82 -9.39 1.30
CA ILE A 115 7.69 -10.66 0.58
C ILE A 115 6.22 -10.96 0.27
N ILE A 116 5.33 -10.88 1.27
CA ILE A 116 3.89 -11.11 1.08
C ILE A 116 3.26 -10.04 0.18
N TYR A 117 3.68 -8.79 0.30
CA TYR A 117 3.20 -7.71 -0.57
C TYR A 117 3.52 -7.99 -2.04
N GLN A 118 4.76 -8.37 -2.35
CA GLN A 118 5.19 -8.72 -3.71
C GLN A 118 4.39 -9.89 -4.27
N ASP A 119 4.18 -10.95 -3.47
CA ASP A 119 3.41 -12.12 -3.89
C ASP A 119 1.95 -11.77 -4.19
N LEU A 120 1.31 -10.97 -3.32
CA LEU A 120 -0.06 -10.50 -3.54
C LEU A 120 -0.16 -9.66 -4.83
N ARG A 121 0.80 -8.75 -5.06
CA ARG A 121 0.86 -7.96 -6.31
C ARG A 121 1.05 -8.85 -7.54
N LYS A 122 1.94 -9.84 -7.47
CA LYS A 122 2.17 -10.81 -8.55
C LYS A 122 0.91 -11.62 -8.87
N LYS A 123 0.13 -11.96 -7.87
CA LYS A 123 -1.18 -12.64 -8.02
C LYS A 123 -2.31 -11.71 -8.50
N GLY A 124 -2.02 -10.45 -8.77
CA GLY A 124 -2.99 -9.47 -9.28
C GLY A 124 -3.84 -8.79 -8.20
N TYR A 125 -3.59 -9.04 -6.93
CA TYR A 125 -4.26 -8.36 -5.83
C TYR A 125 -3.71 -6.95 -5.60
N ILE A 126 -4.51 -6.15 -4.89
CA ILE A 126 -4.16 -4.78 -4.48
C ILE A 126 -4.12 -4.75 -2.94
N PRO A 127 -2.95 -5.05 -2.33
CA PRO A 127 -2.75 -4.92 -0.90
C PRO A 127 -2.58 -3.44 -0.52
N ARG A 128 -3.33 -3.01 0.49
CA ARG A 128 -3.27 -1.67 1.07
C ARG A 128 -2.94 -1.77 2.56
N PRO A 129 -2.37 -0.74 3.19
CA PRO A 129 -2.13 -0.75 4.64
C PRO A 129 -3.39 -1.10 5.43
N GLY A 130 -3.29 -2.09 6.31
CA GLY A 130 -4.40 -2.68 7.06
C GLY A 130 -4.55 -2.21 8.50
N LEU A 131 -3.74 -1.24 8.95
CA LEU A 131 -3.69 -0.78 10.35
C LEU A 131 -5.07 -0.43 10.91
N LYS A 132 -5.92 0.21 10.13
CA LYS A 132 -7.30 0.58 10.50
C LYS A 132 -8.17 -0.61 10.87
N PHE A 133 -7.81 -1.80 10.41
CA PHE A 133 -8.50 -3.06 10.65
C PHE A 133 -7.70 -3.99 11.57
N GLY A 134 -6.64 -3.50 12.21
CA GLY A 134 -5.79 -4.32 13.08
C GLY A 134 -5.02 -5.43 12.33
N ALA A 135 -4.79 -5.27 11.03
CA ALA A 135 -4.10 -6.22 10.17
C ALA A 135 -2.92 -5.54 9.46
N ASP A 136 -2.04 -6.33 8.86
CA ASP A 136 -0.93 -5.79 8.07
C ASP A 136 -1.44 -5.24 6.74
N PHE A 137 -2.34 -5.98 6.07
CA PHE A 137 -2.93 -5.57 4.79
C PHE A 137 -4.45 -5.73 4.75
N VAL A 138 -5.07 -4.82 4.02
CA VAL A 138 -6.42 -4.97 3.46
C VAL A 138 -6.25 -5.24 1.97
N VAL A 139 -6.80 -6.35 1.49
CA VAL A 139 -6.54 -6.86 0.14
C VAL A 139 -7.78 -6.78 -0.73
N TYR A 140 -7.62 -6.19 -1.91
CA TYR A 140 -8.67 -6.03 -2.92
C TYR A 140 -8.32 -6.81 -4.19
N LYS A 141 -9.35 -7.17 -4.96
CA LYS A 141 -9.20 -7.70 -6.33
C LYS A 141 -9.21 -6.60 -7.37
N LYS A 142 -10.17 -5.67 -7.27
CA LYS A 142 -10.35 -4.54 -8.21
C LYS A 142 -9.82 -3.22 -7.66
N GLY A 143 -9.92 -2.99 -6.36
CA GLY A 143 -9.39 -1.82 -5.69
C GLY A 143 -10.35 -1.15 -4.70
N PRO A 144 -9.80 -0.29 -3.81
CA PRO A 144 -10.61 0.46 -2.87
C PRO A 144 -11.58 1.40 -3.61
N GLY A 145 -12.83 1.44 -3.14
CA GLY A 145 -13.89 2.24 -3.77
C GLY A 145 -14.63 1.55 -4.92
N LEU A 146 -14.04 0.52 -5.55
CA LEU A 146 -14.69 -0.28 -6.60
C LEU A 146 -15.40 -1.51 -6.04
N GLU A 147 -14.91 -2.02 -4.91
CA GLU A 147 -15.46 -3.21 -4.27
C GLU A 147 -15.16 -3.22 -2.77
N HIS A 148 -15.79 -4.14 -2.06
CA HIS A 148 -15.35 -4.50 -0.71
C HIS A 148 -14.04 -5.30 -0.78
N SER A 149 -13.15 -5.10 0.22
CA SER A 149 -11.92 -5.90 0.28
C SER A 149 -12.24 -7.39 0.30
N ALA A 150 -11.45 -8.18 -0.42
CA ALA A 150 -11.59 -9.62 -0.50
C ALA A 150 -11.28 -10.30 0.85
N PHE A 151 -10.23 -9.81 1.53
CA PHE A 151 -9.81 -10.28 2.84
C PHE A 151 -8.90 -9.26 3.54
N ILE A 152 -8.66 -9.48 4.83
CA ILE A 152 -7.59 -8.82 5.58
C ILE A 152 -6.49 -9.85 5.87
N ALA A 153 -5.22 -9.44 5.76
CA ALA A 153 -4.09 -10.32 5.93
C ALA A 153 -3.19 -9.89 7.08
N HIS A 154 -2.82 -10.85 7.91
CA HIS A 154 -1.78 -10.73 8.92
C HIS A 154 -0.56 -11.56 8.51
N VAL A 155 0.61 -10.95 8.53
CA VAL A 155 1.86 -11.60 8.14
C VAL A 155 2.54 -12.16 9.37
N LEU A 156 2.84 -13.45 9.33
CA LEU A 156 3.60 -14.10 10.39
C LEU A 156 5.09 -13.74 10.30
N PRO A 157 5.78 -13.52 11.41
CA PRO A 157 7.24 -13.58 11.44
C PRO A 157 7.74 -14.98 11.15
N HIS A 158 9.03 -15.11 10.81
CA HIS A 158 9.64 -16.38 10.45
C HIS A 158 9.55 -17.46 11.54
N ASP A 159 9.59 -17.05 12.80
CA ASP A 159 9.62 -17.89 13.98
C ASP A 159 8.27 -17.93 14.74
N ALA A 160 7.20 -17.39 14.14
CA ALA A 160 5.93 -17.26 14.82
C ALA A 160 5.28 -18.61 15.12
N LYS A 161 4.90 -18.78 16.39
CA LYS A 161 3.94 -19.79 16.82
C LYS A 161 2.58 -19.11 17.00
N ILE A 162 1.57 -19.64 16.33
CA ILE A 162 0.19 -19.16 16.50
C ILE A 162 -0.37 -19.81 17.75
N THR A 163 -0.80 -18.99 18.70
CA THR A 163 -1.49 -19.47 19.91
C THR A 163 -3.00 -19.58 19.69
N ALA A 164 -3.69 -20.34 20.52
CA ALA A 164 -5.16 -20.39 20.51
C ALA A 164 -5.78 -19.00 20.72
N ILE A 165 -5.15 -18.14 21.52
CA ILE A 165 -5.59 -16.77 21.77
C ILE A 165 -5.49 -15.93 20.48
N ASP A 166 -4.44 -16.10 19.70
CA ASP A 166 -4.27 -15.40 18.43
C ASP A 166 -5.34 -15.81 17.41
N MET A 167 -5.70 -17.10 17.40
CA MET A 167 -6.80 -17.62 16.56
C MET A 167 -8.16 -17.02 16.97
N VAL A 168 -8.43 -16.94 18.29
CA VAL A 168 -9.67 -16.31 18.78
C VAL A 168 -9.72 -14.82 18.43
N ARG A 169 -8.60 -14.10 18.61
CA ARG A 169 -8.48 -12.68 18.22
C ARG A 169 -8.72 -12.49 16.72
N ALA A 170 -8.12 -13.34 15.90
CA ALA A 170 -8.31 -13.34 14.45
C ALA A 170 -9.78 -13.55 14.06
N GLY A 171 -10.44 -14.54 14.67
CA GLY A 171 -11.86 -14.82 14.44
C GLY A 171 -12.77 -13.66 14.86
N ARG A 172 -12.51 -13.04 16.02
CA ARG A 172 -13.25 -11.85 16.46
C ARG A 172 -13.05 -10.67 15.52
N LEU A 173 -11.82 -10.44 15.06
CA LEU A 173 -11.51 -9.38 14.09
C LEU A 173 -12.25 -9.62 12.77
N ALA A 174 -12.19 -10.83 12.24
CA ALA A 174 -12.90 -11.20 11.01
C ALA A 174 -14.41 -10.92 11.12
N THR A 175 -15.01 -11.29 12.26
CA THR A 175 -16.44 -11.05 12.52
C THR A 175 -16.76 -9.57 12.65
N SER A 176 -15.96 -8.80 13.41
CA SER A 176 -16.21 -7.37 13.66
C SER A 176 -16.15 -6.54 12.38
N VAL A 177 -15.25 -6.88 11.46
CA VAL A 177 -15.10 -6.19 10.18
C VAL A 177 -15.87 -6.85 9.03
N ARG A 178 -16.56 -7.97 9.27
CA ARG A 178 -17.31 -8.77 8.28
C ARG A 178 -16.44 -9.14 7.06
N LYS A 179 -15.20 -9.59 7.31
CA LYS A 179 -14.22 -9.93 6.28
C LYS A 179 -13.55 -11.25 6.60
N LYS A 180 -13.11 -11.95 5.55
CA LYS A 180 -12.25 -13.12 5.73
C LYS A 180 -10.93 -12.67 6.32
N PHE A 181 -10.46 -13.38 7.33
CA PHE A 181 -9.14 -13.18 7.92
C PHE A 181 -8.16 -14.20 7.36
N VAL A 182 -6.99 -13.72 6.98
CA VAL A 182 -5.95 -14.55 6.37
C VAL A 182 -4.66 -14.40 7.15
N ILE A 183 -4.03 -15.50 7.48
CA ILE A 183 -2.66 -15.53 7.96
C ILE A 183 -1.77 -15.90 6.77
N ALA A 184 -0.81 -15.03 6.48
CA ALA A 184 0.18 -15.24 5.41
C ALA A 184 1.52 -15.64 6.01
N ASN A 185 2.07 -16.76 5.54
CA ASN A 185 3.40 -17.22 5.92
C ASN A 185 4.41 -16.87 4.82
N PRO A 186 5.38 -15.98 5.09
CA PRO A 186 6.35 -15.53 4.10
C PRO A 186 7.39 -16.59 3.72
N LEU A 187 7.65 -17.60 4.58
CA LEU A 187 8.61 -18.67 4.30
C LEU A 187 8.07 -19.67 3.28
N THR A 188 6.81 -20.09 3.46
CA THR A 188 6.19 -21.12 2.63
C THR A 188 5.30 -20.54 1.55
N MET A 189 5.10 -19.21 1.54
CA MET A 189 4.16 -18.49 0.66
C MET A 189 2.73 -19.04 0.74
N SER A 190 2.37 -19.55 1.92
CA SER A 190 1.06 -20.15 2.20
C SER A 190 0.11 -19.14 2.85
N TYR A 191 -1.16 -19.27 2.52
CA TYR A 191 -2.23 -18.42 3.01
C TYR A 191 -3.30 -19.26 3.70
N TYR A 192 -3.51 -19.04 4.99
CA TYR A 192 -4.48 -19.76 5.81
C TYR A 192 -5.69 -18.88 6.04
N PHE A 193 -6.85 -19.33 5.57
CA PHE A 193 -8.12 -18.62 5.69
C PHE A 193 -8.85 -19.06 6.95
N PHE A 194 -9.33 -18.10 7.73
CA PHE A 194 -10.15 -18.32 8.90
C PHE A 194 -11.54 -17.75 8.65
N GLU A 195 -12.53 -18.61 8.78
CA GLU A 195 -13.94 -18.23 8.70
C GLU A 195 -14.63 -18.65 10.01
N TRP A 196 -15.51 -17.79 10.49
CA TRP A 196 -16.31 -18.14 11.66
C TRP A 196 -17.45 -19.07 11.24
N PHE A 197 -17.42 -20.28 11.72
CA PHE A 197 -18.52 -21.22 11.54
C PHE A 197 -19.57 -20.99 12.62
N LYS A 198 -20.82 -20.73 12.22
CA LYS A 198 -21.98 -20.80 13.11
C LYS A 198 -22.68 -22.12 12.79
N PRO A 199 -22.81 -23.00 13.80
CA PRO A 199 -23.58 -24.24 13.64
C PRO A 199 -25.04 -23.94 13.36
#